data_9330cb34f516fe593ab5ff1f723efdb9
#
_entry.id   9330cb34f516fe593ab5ff1f723efdb9
#
_cell.length_a   1.000
_cell.length_b   1.000
_cell.length_c   1.000
_cell.angle_alpha   90.00
_cell.angle_beta   90.00
_cell.angle_gamma   90.00
#
_symmetry.space_group_name_H-M   'P 1'
#
loop_
_entity.id
_entity.type
_entity.pdbx_description
1 polymer ?
#
loop_
_entity_poly.entity_id
_entity_poly.type
_entity_poly.pdbx_seq_one_letter_code
_entity_poly.pdbx_strand_id
1 'polypeptide(L)'
;MIGQLGTLLMTFREVFPRDATFQWFVVAVLGFIVRLDHHGVSSSIRWLRIRPSTYETFLAFFRSSALKFDTILRHWQTLVSQRCTTRTSSGSIVLIGDGLKVAKEAACMPGVKRLHQESENSGKAPWIVGHHFGIVGMLVGNKEKAFCIPLAAELHEGAVALRQLQQKQPPTVVGVEKITVVTLMGNLLKTVAKQLAEPCVAVLDAYFAVGPTFLIAKTLCGREGQRLLHIITRAKDNVVAYEARPVAYSGRGRPRKYGRKIRLETLFSRAEDFAPMQVCIYGELKTVSVLCLDLLWRPIQENLRFVLVKDGTATFILMCSDLTMAPEEIIKLYATRFKIEVTFKMLKHIIGGLRYHFWTTAWRDPKGKSLAVDQLSDMLDRSKRLIADAMNAIEAFVGIAMIATGLLQMLALEHAEKIRSLHRWWMRTYSSEIPSEEMVKTVIQHEFYHNFRRFKHTAIYRIIQAKRRQQAPELMEMAA
;
A
#
# COMPACT_ATOMS: atom_id res chain seq x y z
N MET A 1 -19.06 18.09 -2.15
CA MET A 1 -18.07 17.04 -1.74
C MET A 1 -17.20 17.45 -0.55
N ILE A 2 -16.84 18.72 -0.40
CA ILE A 2 -16.06 19.21 0.76
C ILE A 2 -16.74 18.90 2.11
N GLY A 3 -18.07 18.99 2.19
CA GLY A 3 -18.79 18.62 3.42
C GLY A 3 -18.61 17.15 3.80
N GLN A 4 -18.75 16.22 2.84
CA GLN A 4 -18.55 14.79 3.06
C GLN A 4 -17.10 14.47 3.43
N LEU A 5 -16.13 15.06 2.72
CA LEU A 5 -14.71 14.98 3.10
C LEU A 5 -14.50 15.47 4.54
N GLY A 6 -15.16 16.56 4.92
CA GLY A 6 -15.11 17.10 6.28
C GLY A 6 -15.63 16.13 7.32
N THR A 7 -16.75 15.49 7.06
CA THR A 7 -17.30 14.45 7.95
C THR A 7 -16.32 13.30 8.15
N LEU A 8 -15.71 12.80 7.07
CA LEU A 8 -14.70 11.73 7.14
C LEU A 8 -13.45 12.18 7.91
N LEU A 9 -12.96 13.41 7.69
CA LEU A 9 -11.79 13.92 8.40
C LEU A 9 -12.05 14.14 9.89
N MET A 10 -13.29 14.52 10.27
CA MET A 10 -13.63 14.71 11.68
C MET A 10 -13.60 13.42 12.49
N THR A 11 -13.78 12.23 11.88
CA THR A 11 -13.63 10.95 12.58
C THR A 11 -12.22 10.75 13.14
N PHE A 12 -11.22 11.40 12.54
CA PHE A 12 -9.83 11.34 13.03
C PHE A 12 -9.58 12.23 14.24
N ARG A 13 -10.50 13.14 14.63
CA ARG A 13 -10.23 14.11 15.69
C ARG A 13 -9.82 13.45 17.02
N GLU A 14 -10.46 12.35 17.36
CA GLU A 14 -10.25 11.63 18.64
C GLU A 14 -8.87 10.98 18.75
N VAL A 15 -8.23 10.65 17.61
CA VAL A 15 -6.89 10.03 17.62
C VAL A 15 -5.76 11.04 17.79
N PHE A 16 -6.08 12.33 17.83
CA PHE A 16 -5.10 13.41 18.03
C PHE A 16 -5.20 13.97 19.44
N PRO A 17 -4.13 13.89 20.25
CA PRO A 17 -4.13 14.44 21.60
C PRO A 17 -4.20 15.98 21.62
N ARG A 18 -3.79 16.63 20.53
CA ARG A 18 -3.75 18.11 20.40
C ARG A 18 -4.53 18.56 19.17
N ASP A 19 -5.40 19.54 19.37
CA ASP A 19 -6.19 20.14 18.29
C ASP A 19 -5.31 20.76 17.19
N ALA A 20 -4.22 21.43 17.55
CA ALA A 20 -3.29 22.01 16.60
C ALA A 20 -2.67 20.95 15.66
N THR A 21 -2.34 19.76 16.16
CA THR A 21 -1.81 18.65 15.34
C THR A 21 -2.89 18.10 14.41
N PHE A 22 -4.12 17.95 14.89
CA PHE A 22 -5.27 17.58 14.06
C PHE A 22 -5.53 18.59 12.94
N GLN A 23 -5.50 19.89 13.26
CA GLN A 23 -5.67 20.93 12.24
C GLN A 23 -4.62 20.83 11.13
N TRP A 24 -3.35 20.55 11.48
CA TRP A 24 -2.28 20.36 10.48
C TRP A 24 -2.47 19.09 9.66
N PHE A 25 -3.01 18.01 10.25
CA PHE A 25 -3.41 16.81 9.51
C PHE A 25 -4.49 17.13 8.47
N VAL A 26 -5.54 17.90 8.85
CA VAL A 26 -6.59 18.34 7.92
C VAL A 26 -5.99 19.22 6.80
N VAL A 27 -5.08 20.11 7.13
CA VAL A 27 -4.35 20.95 6.15
C VAL A 27 -3.54 20.08 5.20
N ALA A 28 -2.86 19.04 5.70
CA ALA A 28 -2.06 18.14 4.88
C ALA A 28 -2.93 17.35 3.90
N VAL A 29 -3.99 16.70 4.38
CA VAL A 29 -4.92 15.93 3.53
C VAL A 29 -5.58 16.83 2.48
N LEU A 30 -6.14 17.96 2.90
CA LEU A 30 -6.79 18.89 1.97
C LEU A 30 -5.78 19.49 0.99
N GLY A 31 -4.56 19.79 1.44
CA GLY A 31 -3.47 20.27 0.59
C GLY A 31 -3.11 19.27 -0.50
N PHE A 32 -3.06 17.98 -0.21
CA PHE A 32 -2.87 16.93 -1.22
C PHE A 32 -3.98 16.92 -2.27
N ILE A 33 -5.23 17.09 -1.83
CA ILE A 33 -6.40 16.99 -2.71
C ILE A 33 -6.57 18.26 -3.58
N VAL A 34 -6.40 19.47 -3.01
CA VAL A 34 -6.74 20.69 -3.76
C VAL A 34 -5.60 21.27 -4.59
N ARG A 35 -4.34 20.93 -4.31
CA ARG A 35 -3.20 21.47 -5.05
C ARG A 35 -3.21 21.07 -6.52
N LEU A 36 -2.72 21.98 -7.37
CA LEU A 36 -2.63 21.80 -8.83
C LEU A 36 -1.21 21.44 -9.28
N ASP A 37 -0.20 21.70 -8.44
CA ASP A 37 1.17 21.24 -8.63
C ASP A 37 1.59 20.26 -7.53
N HIS A 38 2.78 19.65 -7.65
CA HIS A 38 3.23 18.60 -6.73
C HIS A 38 4.59 18.91 -6.07
N HIS A 39 4.85 20.17 -5.74
CA HIS A 39 6.13 20.61 -5.20
C HIS A 39 6.22 20.53 -3.66
N GLY A 40 6.12 19.30 -3.12
CA GLY A 40 6.31 19.05 -1.69
C GLY A 40 5.31 19.76 -0.77
N VAL A 41 5.77 20.18 0.41
CA VAL A 41 4.95 20.85 1.45
C VAL A 41 4.54 22.27 1.03
N SER A 42 5.42 23.00 0.36
CA SER A 42 5.18 24.38 -0.10
C SER A 42 4.01 24.51 -1.07
N SER A 43 3.75 23.46 -1.87
CA SER A 43 2.60 23.38 -2.74
C SER A 43 1.28 23.48 -1.96
N SER A 44 1.15 22.78 -0.83
CA SER A 44 -0.06 22.86 0.02
C SER A 44 -0.26 24.26 0.60
N ILE A 45 0.82 24.90 1.06
CA ILE A 45 0.77 26.29 1.56
C ILE A 45 0.20 27.23 0.50
N ARG A 46 0.76 27.18 -0.71
CA ARG A 46 0.38 28.05 -1.82
C ARG A 46 -1.06 27.83 -2.26
N TRP A 47 -1.44 26.59 -2.53
CA TRP A 47 -2.76 26.29 -3.09
C TRP A 47 -3.89 26.39 -2.05
N LEU A 48 -3.64 26.18 -0.78
CA LEU A 48 -4.59 26.48 0.30
C LEU A 48 -4.63 27.96 0.65
N ARG A 49 -3.72 28.78 0.10
CA ARG A 49 -3.59 30.22 0.41
C ARG A 49 -3.47 30.49 1.92
N ILE A 50 -2.71 29.65 2.63
CA ILE A 50 -2.39 29.86 4.04
C ILE A 50 -1.11 30.70 4.16
N ARG A 51 -0.89 31.30 5.33
CA ARG A 51 0.23 32.23 5.55
C ARG A 51 1.58 31.58 5.22
N PRO A 52 2.44 32.21 4.41
CA PRO A 52 3.80 31.70 4.13
C PRO A 52 4.63 31.49 5.39
N SER A 53 4.46 32.34 6.43
CA SER A 53 5.13 32.22 7.73
C SER A 53 4.83 30.91 8.48
N THR A 54 3.79 30.17 8.08
CA THR A 54 3.45 28.87 8.66
C THR A 54 4.21 27.69 8.02
N TYR A 55 5.06 27.95 7.03
CA TYR A 55 5.79 26.90 6.29
C TYR A 55 6.63 26.03 7.23
N GLU A 56 7.46 26.64 8.08
CA GLU A 56 8.31 25.89 9.02
C GLU A 56 7.49 25.10 10.03
N THR A 57 6.38 25.64 10.52
CA THR A 57 5.47 24.93 11.42
C THR A 57 4.83 23.72 10.74
N PHE A 58 4.44 23.87 9.46
CA PHE A 58 3.87 22.76 8.70
C PHE A 58 4.92 21.71 8.33
N LEU A 59 6.15 22.12 8.06
CA LEU A 59 7.27 21.21 7.86
C LEU A 59 7.59 20.42 9.14
N ALA A 60 7.62 21.13 10.29
CA ALA A 60 7.84 20.53 11.60
C ALA A 60 6.71 19.55 12.00
N PHE A 61 5.48 19.75 11.54
CA PHE A 61 4.36 18.83 11.78
C PHE A 61 4.71 17.40 11.38
N PHE A 62 5.32 17.17 10.22
CA PHE A 62 5.69 15.84 9.75
C PHE A 62 6.80 15.18 10.59
N ARG A 63 7.63 15.97 11.27
CA ARG A 63 8.71 15.51 12.17
C ARG A 63 8.28 15.41 13.63
N SER A 64 7.07 15.88 13.94
CA SER A 64 6.62 16.03 15.32
C SER A 64 6.33 14.69 15.99
N SER A 65 6.88 14.46 17.18
CA SER A 65 6.54 13.34 18.04
C SER A 65 5.07 13.34 18.50
N ALA A 66 4.37 14.50 18.39
CA ALA A 66 2.93 14.60 18.64
C ALA A 66 2.08 14.00 17.51
N LEU A 67 2.66 13.79 16.32
CA LEU A 67 2.04 13.07 15.22
C LEU A 67 2.19 11.55 15.46
N LYS A 68 1.25 10.98 16.21
CA LYS A 68 1.21 9.53 16.47
C LYS A 68 0.71 8.78 15.24
N PHE A 69 1.56 8.68 14.22
CA PHE A 69 1.16 8.21 12.89
C PHE A 69 0.62 6.77 12.91
N ASP A 70 1.18 5.88 13.73
CA ASP A 70 0.66 4.52 13.91
C ASP A 70 -0.80 4.49 14.41
N THR A 71 -1.18 5.45 15.26
CA THR A 71 -2.57 5.57 15.76
C THR A 71 -3.51 6.08 14.67
N ILE A 72 -3.03 7.01 13.84
CA ILE A 72 -3.78 7.51 12.68
C ILE A 72 -4.00 6.39 11.67
N LEU A 73 -2.97 5.58 11.39
CA LEU A 73 -3.09 4.44 10.48
C LEU A 73 -4.06 3.37 11.00
N ARG A 74 -4.03 3.06 12.28
CA ARG A 74 -5.00 2.13 12.90
C ARG A 74 -6.43 2.61 12.75
N HIS A 75 -6.69 3.88 13.02
CA HIS A 75 -8.02 4.47 12.82
C HIS A 75 -8.44 4.41 11.34
N TRP A 76 -7.52 4.75 10.44
CA TRP A 76 -7.73 4.65 8.98
C TRP A 76 -8.11 3.24 8.55
N GLN A 77 -7.36 2.22 8.99
CA GLN A 77 -7.61 0.82 8.70
C GLN A 77 -9.00 0.38 9.18
N THR A 78 -9.37 0.76 10.41
CA THR A 78 -10.71 0.49 10.96
C THR A 78 -11.80 1.21 10.14
N LEU A 79 -11.60 2.48 9.79
CA LEU A 79 -12.55 3.25 8.99
C LEU A 79 -12.81 2.63 7.61
N VAL A 80 -11.75 2.11 6.96
CA VAL A 80 -11.86 1.44 5.66
C VAL A 80 -12.53 0.07 5.80
N SER A 81 -12.16 -0.73 6.80
CA SER A 81 -12.72 -2.09 7.00
C SER A 81 -14.23 -2.07 7.25
N GLN A 82 -14.73 -1.06 7.97
CA GLN A 82 -16.16 -0.87 8.20
C GLN A 82 -16.97 -0.61 6.93
N ARG A 83 -16.30 -0.20 5.84
CA ARG A 83 -16.89 0.09 4.53
C ARG A 83 -16.51 -0.95 3.47
N CYS A 84 -15.78 -2.00 3.87
CA CYS A 84 -15.36 -3.06 2.96
C CYS A 84 -16.56 -3.91 2.53
N THR A 85 -16.80 -3.97 1.22
CA THR A 85 -17.86 -4.77 0.61
C THR A 85 -17.34 -5.96 -0.17
N THR A 86 -16.02 -5.97 -0.51
CA THR A 86 -15.39 -7.03 -1.28
C THR A 86 -14.75 -8.05 -0.34
N ARG A 87 -15.30 -9.28 -0.35
CA ARG A 87 -14.79 -10.39 0.44
C ARG A 87 -14.70 -11.65 -0.42
N THR A 88 -13.92 -12.62 0.04
CA THR A 88 -13.91 -13.98 -0.53
C THR A 88 -15.22 -14.71 -0.26
N SER A 89 -15.42 -15.84 -0.90
CA SER A 89 -16.57 -16.74 -0.63
C SER A 89 -16.61 -17.19 0.83
N SER A 90 -15.45 -17.31 1.48
CA SER A 90 -15.33 -17.62 2.93
C SER A 90 -15.47 -16.41 3.85
N GLY A 91 -15.74 -15.21 3.32
CA GLY A 91 -15.88 -13.98 4.09
C GLY A 91 -14.59 -13.26 4.43
N SER A 92 -13.42 -13.72 3.96
CA SER A 92 -12.13 -13.10 4.24
C SER A 92 -11.97 -11.75 3.53
N ILE A 93 -11.30 -10.81 4.18
CA ILE A 93 -10.90 -9.53 3.61
C ILE A 93 -9.79 -9.74 2.57
N VAL A 94 -9.90 -9.07 1.42
CA VAL A 94 -8.89 -9.15 0.36
C VAL A 94 -7.89 -8.00 0.50
N LEU A 95 -6.64 -8.33 0.78
CA LEU A 95 -5.51 -7.41 0.79
C LEU A 95 -4.70 -7.54 -0.49
N ILE A 96 -4.11 -6.46 -0.98
CA ILE A 96 -3.17 -6.49 -2.08
C ILE A 96 -1.88 -5.81 -1.61
N GLY A 97 -0.74 -6.47 -1.81
CA GLY A 97 0.57 -5.94 -1.44
C GLY A 97 1.51 -5.86 -2.63
N ASP A 98 2.26 -4.76 -2.72
CA ASP A 98 3.30 -4.63 -3.74
C ASP A 98 4.38 -3.62 -3.33
N GLY A 99 5.55 -3.70 -4.00
CA GLY A 99 6.68 -2.81 -3.80
C GLY A 99 6.62 -1.60 -4.73
N LEU A 100 6.88 -0.40 -4.20
CA LEU A 100 6.93 0.83 -4.97
C LEU A 100 8.31 1.48 -4.91
N LYS A 101 9.02 1.50 -6.05
CA LYS A 101 10.31 2.18 -6.19
C LYS A 101 10.11 3.62 -6.62
N VAL A 102 10.78 4.55 -5.93
CA VAL A 102 10.64 6.01 -6.13
C VAL A 102 12.01 6.62 -6.31
N ALA A 103 12.30 7.14 -7.51
CA ALA A 103 13.55 7.83 -7.77
C ALA A 103 13.68 9.10 -6.89
N LYS A 104 14.86 9.29 -6.31
CA LYS A 104 15.24 10.43 -5.48
C LYS A 104 16.68 10.82 -5.74
N GLU A 105 16.88 12.10 -5.97
CA GLU A 105 18.20 12.68 -6.18
C GLU A 105 18.55 13.57 -4.99
N ALA A 106 19.10 12.96 -3.93
CA ALA A 106 19.46 13.72 -2.74
C ALA A 106 20.54 13.01 -1.93
N ALA A 107 21.70 13.63 -1.78
CA ALA A 107 22.84 13.10 -1.01
C ALA A 107 22.56 13.01 0.51
N CYS A 108 21.64 13.84 1.02
CA CYS A 108 21.35 13.94 2.44
C CYS A 108 19.93 13.41 2.81
N MET A 109 19.32 12.57 1.97
CA MET A 109 18.00 11.99 2.23
C MET A 109 18.18 10.55 2.77
N PRO A 110 17.75 10.28 4.02
CA PRO A 110 17.93 8.96 4.63
C PRO A 110 17.16 7.87 3.88
N GLY A 111 17.75 6.66 3.81
CA GLY A 111 17.14 5.49 3.18
C GLY A 111 17.23 5.47 1.65
N VAL A 112 17.82 6.49 1.02
CA VAL A 112 18.07 6.51 -0.43
C VAL A 112 19.19 5.52 -0.77
N LYS A 113 18.93 4.66 -1.76
CA LYS A 113 19.89 3.64 -2.21
C LYS A 113 19.74 3.31 -3.67
N ARG A 114 20.73 2.62 -4.24
CA ARG A 114 20.67 2.10 -5.59
C ARG A 114 19.71 0.91 -5.67
N LEU A 115 18.72 0.98 -6.55
CA LEU A 115 17.66 -0.01 -6.73
C LEU A 115 17.67 -0.51 -8.16
N HIS A 116 17.63 -1.84 -8.32
CA HIS A 116 17.44 -2.45 -9.63
C HIS A 116 15.97 -2.34 -10.05
N GLN A 117 15.71 -1.94 -11.29
CA GLN A 117 14.38 -1.92 -11.88
C GLN A 117 14.19 -3.21 -12.71
N GLU A 118 13.35 -4.09 -12.24
CA GLU A 118 12.92 -5.29 -12.97
C GLU A 118 11.83 -4.89 -13.98
N SER A 119 12.17 -4.09 -14.97
CA SER A 119 11.22 -3.66 -16.00
C SER A 119 11.61 -4.28 -17.32
N GLU A 120 10.71 -4.99 -17.97
CA GLU A 120 10.84 -5.49 -19.35
C GLU A 120 10.85 -4.35 -20.37
N ASN A 121 10.53 -3.11 -19.94
CA ASN A 121 10.53 -1.94 -20.80
C ASN A 121 11.97 -1.43 -21.00
N SER A 122 12.51 -1.65 -22.19
CA SER A 122 13.86 -1.24 -22.59
C SER A 122 14.13 0.28 -22.52
N GLY A 123 13.08 1.11 -22.46
CA GLY A 123 13.20 2.56 -22.31
C GLY A 123 13.47 3.03 -20.87
N LYS A 124 13.49 2.13 -19.88
CA LYS A 124 13.80 2.48 -18.48
C LYS A 124 15.23 2.10 -18.13
N ALA A 125 15.91 2.99 -17.39
CA ALA A 125 17.23 2.66 -16.84
C ALA A 125 17.15 1.42 -15.95
N PRO A 126 18.11 0.46 -16.04
CA PRO A 126 18.07 -0.76 -15.21
C PRO A 126 18.27 -0.47 -13.72
N TRP A 127 18.79 0.70 -13.38
CA TRP A 127 19.03 1.14 -12.00
C TRP A 127 18.52 2.55 -11.76
N ILE A 128 17.95 2.74 -10.58
CA ILE A 128 17.61 4.08 -10.05
C ILE A 128 18.23 4.25 -8.67
N VAL A 129 18.48 5.50 -8.30
CA VAL A 129 18.78 5.90 -6.93
C VAL A 129 17.48 6.38 -6.30
N GLY A 130 17.10 5.86 -5.15
CA GLY A 130 15.81 6.24 -4.55
C GLY A 130 15.37 5.41 -3.37
N HIS A 131 14.10 5.50 -3.07
CA HIS A 131 13.41 4.77 -2.01
C HIS A 131 12.63 3.58 -2.54
N HIS A 132 12.50 2.55 -1.70
CA HIS A 132 11.64 1.41 -1.95
C HIS A 132 10.64 1.29 -0.80
N PHE A 133 9.35 1.44 -1.11
CA PHE A 133 8.26 1.24 -0.15
C PHE A 133 7.60 -0.12 -0.36
N GLY A 134 7.26 -0.79 0.74
CA GLY A 134 6.21 -1.80 0.73
C GLY A 134 4.87 -1.10 0.98
N ILE A 135 3.85 -1.42 0.18
CA ILE A 135 2.51 -0.84 0.34
C ILE A 135 1.49 -1.98 0.36
N VAL A 136 0.57 -1.91 1.32
CA VAL A 136 -0.57 -2.82 1.44
C VAL A 136 -1.85 -2.01 1.34
N GLY A 137 -2.78 -2.47 0.49
CA GLY A 137 -4.11 -1.91 0.36
C GLY A 137 -5.20 -2.99 0.52
N MET A 138 -6.43 -2.55 0.72
CA MET A 138 -7.62 -3.38 0.78
C MET A 138 -8.45 -3.23 -0.48
N LEU A 139 -8.91 -4.34 -1.03
CA LEU A 139 -9.84 -4.31 -2.15
C LEU A 139 -11.23 -3.92 -1.63
N VAL A 140 -11.75 -2.79 -2.08
CA VAL A 140 -13.05 -2.25 -1.68
C VAL A 140 -13.85 -1.87 -2.92
N GLY A 141 -15.13 -2.20 -2.96
CA GLY A 141 -15.99 -1.92 -4.09
C GLY A 141 -16.97 -3.04 -4.36
N ASN A 142 -17.53 -3.07 -5.55
CA ASN A 142 -18.47 -4.07 -6.02
C ASN A 142 -17.92 -4.84 -7.23
N LYS A 143 -18.77 -5.71 -7.82
CA LYS A 143 -18.38 -6.51 -9.01
C LYS A 143 -18.03 -5.63 -10.22
N GLU A 144 -18.63 -4.46 -10.34
CA GLU A 144 -18.43 -3.56 -11.49
C GLU A 144 -17.14 -2.77 -11.38
N LYS A 145 -16.85 -2.26 -10.18
CA LYS A 145 -15.62 -1.49 -9.93
C LYS A 145 -15.14 -1.65 -8.50
N ALA A 146 -13.88 -2.05 -8.38
CA ALA A 146 -13.18 -2.11 -7.12
C ALA A 146 -11.93 -1.21 -7.15
N PHE A 147 -11.64 -0.60 -6.00
CA PHE A 147 -10.41 0.13 -5.72
C PHE A 147 -9.53 -0.68 -4.77
N CYS A 148 -8.22 -0.51 -4.89
CA CYS A 148 -7.29 -0.91 -3.84
C CYS A 148 -7.05 0.31 -2.95
N ILE A 149 -7.78 0.41 -1.82
CA ILE A 149 -7.61 1.50 -0.86
C ILE A 149 -6.35 1.25 -0.05
N PRO A 150 -5.32 2.14 -0.12
CA PRO A 150 -4.06 1.92 0.58
C PRO A 150 -4.24 2.05 2.09
N LEU A 151 -3.80 1.04 2.84
CA LEU A 151 -3.93 0.94 4.30
C LEU A 151 -2.63 1.23 5.04
N ALA A 152 -1.49 0.88 4.47
CA ALA A 152 -0.18 1.06 5.08
C ALA A 152 0.91 1.17 4.02
N ALA A 153 1.94 1.96 4.32
CA ALA A 153 3.21 1.98 3.59
C ALA A 153 4.35 2.04 4.58
N GLU A 154 5.42 1.34 4.26
CA GLU A 154 6.64 1.33 5.06
C GLU A 154 7.85 1.44 4.14
N LEU A 155 8.80 2.31 4.52
CA LEU A 155 10.05 2.49 3.80
C LEU A 155 11.00 1.32 4.12
N HIS A 156 11.50 0.64 3.09
CA HIS A 156 12.54 -0.37 3.29
C HIS A 156 13.81 0.28 3.85
N GLU A 157 14.30 -0.24 4.99
CA GLU A 157 15.35 0.38 5.80
C GLU A 157 14.96 1.79 6.30
N GLY A 158 13.68 2.00 6.60
CA GLY A 158 13.12 3.23 7.15
C GLY A 158 13.17 3.28 8.69
N ALA A 159 12.25 4.05 9.27
CA ALA A 159 12.19 4.29 10.72
C ALA A 159 11.96 3.02 11.55
N VAL A 160 11.23 2.04 11.03
CA VAL A 160 10.99 0.75 11.71
C VAL A 160 12.28 -0.05 11.80
N ALA A 161 13.05 -0.16 10.70
CA ALA A 161 14.33 -0.86 10.68
C ALA A 161 15.33 -0.20 11.64
N LEU A 162 15.39 1.13 11.69
CA LEU A 162 16.24 1.87 12.61
C LEU A 162 15.86 1.61 14.08
N ARG A 163 14.58 1.57 14.41
CA ARG A 163 14.08 1.24 15.76
C ARG A 163 14.45 -0.19 16.16
N GLN A 164 14.33 -1.16 15.26
CA GLN A 164 14.70 -2.56 15.52
C GLN A 164 16.19 -2.72 15.82
N LEU A 165 17.07 -2.04 15.08
CA LEU A 165 18.50 -2.04 15.35
C LEU A 165 18.84 -1.42 16.72
N GLN A 166 18.18 -0.32 17.10
CA GLN A 166 18.36 0.31 18.41
C GLN A 166 17.94 -0.61 19.56
N GLN A 167 16.91 -1.44 19.36
CA GLN A 167 16.39 -2.36 20.38
C GLN A 167 17.12 -3.71 20.38
N LYS A 168 18.10 -3.94 19.48
CA LYS A 168 18.82 -5.20 19.29
C LYS A 168 17.89 -6.43 19.21
N GLN A 169 16.69 -6.25 18.66
CA GLN A 169 15.71 -7.33 18.51
C GLN A 169 16.06 -8.17 17.27
N PRO A 170 16.36 -9.47 17.44
CA PRO A 170 16.52 -10.36 16.30
C PRO A 170 15.17 -10.55 15.57
N PRO A 171 15.17 -10.94 14.29
CA PRO A 171 13.96 -11.28 13.58
C PRO A 171 13.21 -12.40 14.30
N THR A 172 11.92 -12.18 14.60
CA THR A 172 11.11 -13.01 15.49
C THR A 172 10.50 -14.26 14.83
N VAL A 173 10.82 -14.54 13.59
CA VAL A 173 10.26 -15.67 12.82
C VAL A 173 11.37 -16.63 12.43
N VAL A 174 11.26 -17.88 12.86
CA VAL A 174 12.22 -18.96 12.53
C VAL A 174 12.32 -19.08 10.99
N GLY A 175 13.56 -19.04 10.48
CA GLY A 175 13.85 -19.10 9.03
C GLY A 175 13.84 -17.77 8.30
N VAL A 176 13.69 -16.63 9.01
CA VAL A 176 13.75 -15.26 8.45
C VAL A 176 14.89 -14.51 9.16
N GLU A 177 16.05 -14.46 8.52
CA GLU A 177 17.27 -13.91 9.17
C GLU A 177 17.57 -12.45 8.80
N LYS A 178 16.97 -11.91 7.73
CA LYS A 178 17.28 -10.56 7.22
C LYS A 178 16.03 -9.72 6.95
N ILE A 179 16.11 -8.43 7.24
CA ILE A 179 15.10 -7.46 6.80
C ILE A 179 15.31 -7.21 5.30
N THR A 180 14.54 -7.89 4.49
CA THR A 180 14.49 -7.71 3.03
C THR A 180 13.15 -7.09 2.64
N VAL A 181 13.00 -6.67 1.38
CA VAL A 181 11.70 -6.20 0.87
C VAL A 181 10.60 -7.27 1.04
N VAL A 182 10.96 -8.54 0.95
CA VAL A 182 10.04 -9.67 1.16
C VAL A 182 9.58 -9.74 2.62
N THR A 183 10.51 -9.66 3.56
CA THR A 183 10.17 -9.72 4.99
C THR A 183 9.45 -8.46 5.45
N LEU A 184 9.79 -7.29 4.89
CA LEU A 184 9.05 -6.04 5.06
C LEU A 184 7.58 -6.23 4.66
N MET A 185 7.33 -6.72 3.44
CA MET A 185 5.97 -6.96 2.94
C MET A 185 5.20 -7.95 3.82
N GLY A 186 5.83 -9.07 4.18
CA GLY A 186 5.23 -10.07 5.07
C GLY A 186 4.84 -9.49 6.44
N ASN A 187 5.72 -8.71 7.05
CA ASN A 187 5.47 -8.06 8.34
C ASN A 187 4.40 -6.97 8.23
N LEU A 188 4.39 -6.19 7.15
CA LEU A 188 3.39 -5.16 6.91
C LEU A 188 2.00 -5.78 6.75
N LEU A 189 1.87 -6.85 5.96
CA LEU A 189 0.64 -7.63 5.81
C LEU A 189 0.17 -8.20 7.16
N LYS A 190 1.09 -8.81 7.92
CA LYS A 190 0.79 -9.35 9.25
C LYS A 190 0.30 -8.25 10.20
N THR A 191 0.92 -7.07 10.18
CA THR A 191 0.52 -5.93 11.02
C THR A 191 -0.87 -5.44 10.66
N VAL A 192 -1.17 -5.27 9.36
CA VAL A 192 -2.50 -4.87 8.87
C VAL A 192 -3.55 -5.93 9.22
N ALA A 193 -3.32 -7.20 8.92
CA ALA A 193 -4.25 -8.28 9.22
C ALA A 193 -4.50 -8.45 10.72
N LYS A 194 -3.47 -8.28 11.56
CA LYS A 194 -3.61 -8.27 13.02
C LYS A 194 -4.50 -7.12 13.51
N GLN A 195 -4.36 -5.93 12.91
CA GLN A 195 -5.17 -4.76 13.27
C GLN A 195 -6.63 -4.93 12.85
N LEU A 196 -6.88 -5.54 11.68
CA LEU A 196 -8.23 -5.82 11.21
C LEU A 196 -8.94 -6.88 12.07
N ALA A 197 -8.17 -7.79 12.69
CA ALA A 197 -8.64 -8.87 13.55
C ALA A 197 -9.68 -9.82 12.88
N GLU A 198 -9.69 -9.87 11.56
CA GLU A 198 -10.54 -10.70 10.72
C GLU A 198 -9.68 -11.57 9.79
N PRO A 199 -10.22 -12.69 9.28
CA PRO A 199 -9.54 -13.48 8.25
C PRO A 199 -9.24 -12.63 7.01
N CYS A 200 -8.00 -12.73 6.52
CA CYS A 200 -7.50 -11.99 5.36
C CYS A 200 -6.87 -12.95 4.35
N VAL A 201 -7.00 -12.60 3.09
CA VAL A 201 -6.20 -13.19 2.00
C VAL A 201 -5.42 -12.07 1.31
N ALA A 202 -4.10 -12.22 1.22
CA ALA A 202 -3.23 -11.25 0.56
C ALA A 202 -2.83 -11.75 -0.83
N VAL A 203 -3.05 -10.90 -1.83
CA VAL A 203 -2.68 -11.14 -3.23
C VAL A 203 -1.40 -10.39 -3.53
N LEU A 204 -0.36 -11.11 -3.95
CA LEU A 204 0.99 -10.59 -4.13
C LEU A 204 1.55 -10.93 -5.52
N ASP A 205 2.55 -10.16 -5.96
CA ASP A 205 3.29 -10.47 -7.18
C ASP A 205 4.23 -11.67 -7.02
N ALA A 206 4.69 -12.25 -8.15
CA ALA A 206 5.62 -13.37 -8.21
C ALA A 206 6.94 -13.14 -7.45
N TYR A 207 7.37 -11.89 -7.29
CA TYR A 207 8.54 -11.54 -6.47
C TYR A 207 8.42 -12.04 -5.03
N PHE A 208 7.20 -12.08 -4.48
CA PHE A 208 6.91 -12.52 -3.13
C PHE A 208 6.60 -14.02 -3.00
N ALA A 209 6.71 -14.80 -4.09
CA ALA A 209 6.53 -16.25 -4.09
C ALA A 209 7.74 -16.97 -3.47
N VAL A 210 8.05 -16.69 -2.22
CA VAL A 210 9.20 -17.22 -1.47
C VAL A 210 8.82 -17.59 -0.04
N GLY A 211 9.58 -18.54 0.56
CA GLY A 211 9.30 -19.08 1.89
C GLY A 211 9.01 -18.05 2.98
N PRO A 212 9.84 -17.00 3.16
CA PRO A 212 9.64 -16.01 4.20
C PRO A 212 8.27 -15.33 4.20
N THR A 213 7.69 -15.03 3.02
CA THR A 213 6.34 -14.45 2.91
C THR A 213 5.30 -15.33 3.57
N PHE A 214 5.29 -16.62 3.25
CA PHE A 214 4.33 -17.58 3.77
C PHE A 214 4.59 -17.92 5.24
N LEU A 215 5.87 -18.02 5.65
CA LEU A 215 6.24 -18.28 7.04
C LEU A 215 5.77 -17.17 7.97
N ILE A 216 5.95 -15.89 7.57
CA ILE A 216 5.47 -14.74 8.35
C ILE A 216 3.94 -14.76 8.43
N ALA A 217 3.25 -14.98 7.30
CA ALA A 217 1.79 -15.06 7.28
C ALA A 217 1.25 -16.18 8.19
N LYS A 218 1.91 -17.34 8.20
CA LYS A 218 1.56 -18.48 9.05
C LYS A 218 1.59 -18.17 10.55
N THR A 219 2.42 -17.23 10.99
CA THR A 219 2.54 -16.87 12.42
C THR A 219 1.34 -16.08 12.95
N LEU A 220 0.41 -15.62 12.09
CA LEU A 220 -0.77 -14.91 12.50
C LEU A 220 -1.95 -15.87 12.63
N CYS A 221 -2.26 -16.24 13.86
CA CYS A 221 -3.38 -17.11 14.20
C CYS A 221 -4.41 -16.35 15.06
N GLY A 222 -5.67 -16.72 14.91
CA GLY A 222 -6.76 -16.28 15.75
C GLY A 222 -6.79 -16.99 17.11
N ARG A 223 -7.81 -16.69 17.91
CA ARG A 223 -7.98 -17.24 19.28
C ARG A 223 -8.15 -18.76 19.28
N GLU A 224 -8.78 -19.31 18.24
CA GLU A 224 -9.03 -20.75 18.07
C GLU A 224 -7.91 -21.47 17.30
N GLY A 225 -6.77 -20.81 17.08
CA GLY A 225 -5.63 -21.37 16.36
C GLY A 225 -5.76 -21.35 14.83
N GLN A 226 -6.89 -20.87 14.28
CA GLN A 226 -7.10 -20.73 12.84
C GLN A 226 -6.15 -19.68 12.25
N ARG A 227 -5.64 -19.92 11.04
CA ARG A 227 -4.81 -18.96 10.32
C ARG A 227 -5.64 -17.73 9.92
N LEU A 228 -5.19 -16.53 10.28
CA LEU A 228 -5.86 -15.27 9.93
C LEU A 228 -5.31 -14.61 8.66
N LEU A 229 -4.20 -15.07 8.11
CA LEU A 229 -3.62 -14.51 6.90
C LEU A 229 -3.20 -15.61 5.93
N HIS A 230 -3.89 -15.66 4.80
CA HIS A 230 -3.55 -16.51 3.67
C HIS A 230 -2.88 -15.69 2.56
N ILE A 231 -2.10 -16.35 1.71
CA ILE A 231 -1.36 -15.73 0.61
C ILE A 231 -1.76 -16.37 -0.72
N ILE A 232 -2.04 -15.52 -1.71
CA ILE A 232 -2.14 -15.88 -3.12
C ILE A 232 -1.01 -15.15 -3.86
N THR A 233 -0.24 -15.87 -4.67
CA THR A 233 0.80 -15.30 -5.52
C THR A 233 1.01 -16.12 -6.78
N ARG A 234 1.60 -15.54 -7.82
CA ARG A 234 2.08 -16.29 -8.98
C ARG A 234 3.40 -16.97 -8.62
N ALA A 235 3.49 -18.27 -8.88
CA ALA A 235 4.74 -19.00 -8.74
C ALA A 235 5.75 -18.55 -9.80
N LYS A 236 7.04 -18.77 -9.50
CA LYS A 236 8.11 -18.67 -10.50
C LYS A 236 8.04 -19.88 -11.43
N ASP A 237 8.47 -19.75 -12.68
CA ASP A 237 8.38 -20.81 -13.69
C ASP A 237 9.12 -22.07 -13.26
N ASN A 238 10.24 -21.94 -12.54
CA ASN A 238 11.03 -23.06 -12.03
C ASN A 238 10.52 -23.67 -10.72
N VAL A 239 9.28 -23.40 -10.31
CA VAL A 239 8.71 -23.88 -9.04
C VAL A 239 8.67 -25.40 -9.01
N VAL A 240 9.05 -25.93 -7.84
CA VAL A 240 9.06 -27.38 -7.56
C VAL A 240 8.22 -27.64 -6.31
N ALA A 241 7.35 -28.63 -6.40
CA ALA A 241 6.57 -29.15 -5.30
C ALA A 241 6.79 -30.69 -5.13
N TYR A 242 6.24 -31.24 -4.09
CA TYR A 242 6.41 -32.64 -3.74
C TYR A 242 5.05 -33.25 -3.42
N GLU A 243 4.88 -34.51 -3.78
CA GLU A 243 3.77 -35.34 -3.29
C GLU A 243 3.89 -35.54 -1.77
N ALA A 244 2.80 -35.93 -1.15
CA ALA A 244 2.82 -36.36 0.23
C ALA A 244 3.83 -37.50 0.44
N ARG A 245 4.41 -37.54 1.63
CA ARG A 245 5.31 -38.63 2.01
C ARG A 245 4.56 -39.95 1.95
N PRO A 246 5.13 -41.04 1.36
CA PRO A 246 4.55 -42.37 1.43
C PRO A 246 4.33 -42.79 2.90
N VAL A 247 3.15 -43.33 3.19
CA VAL A 247 2.75 -43.72 4.54
C VAL A 247 3.59 -44.93 5.02
N ALA A 248 3.88 -45.90 4.10
CA ALA A 248 4.67 -47.07 4.39
C ALA A 248 6.11 -46.91 3.85
N TYR A 249 7.09 -47.16 4.69
CA TYR A 249 8.50 -47.24 4.32
C TYR A 249 9.08 -48.55 4.81
N SER A 250 9.39 -49.45 3.89
CA SER A 250 9.95 -50.80 4.15
C SER A 250 11.46 -50.88 3.88
N GLY A 251 12.13 -49.76 3.53
CA GLY A 251 13.55 -49.71 3.17
C GLY A 251 14.48 -49.55 4.38
N ARG A 252 15.79 -49.88 4.17
CA ARG A 252 16.83 -49.58 5.16
C ARG A 252 17.19 -48.09 5.16
N GLY A 253 17.39 -47.47 6.32
CA GLY A 253 17.81 -46.07 6.52
C GLY A 253 16.66 -45.14 6.89
N ARG A 254 16.94 -43.82 6.92
CA ARG A 254 15.96 -42.82 7.29
C ARG A 254 14.89 -42.66 6.23
N PRO A 255 13.59 -42.75 6.56
CA PRO A 255 12.51 -42.51 5.64
C PRO A 255 12.64 -41.16 4.92
N ARG A 256 12.26 -41.11 3.63
CA ARG A 256 12.25 -39.86 2.87
C ARG A 256 11.31 -38.86 3.53
N LYS A 257 11.77 -37.62 3.65
CA LYS A 257 10.98 -36.53 4.24
C LYS A 257 9.85 -36.07 3.29
N TYR A 258 10.01 -36.24 1.98
CA TYR A 258 9.11 -35.82 0.91
C TYR A 258 8.84 -36.97 -0.07
N GLY A 259 7.67 -36.96 -0.70
CA GLY A 259 7.33 -37.87 -1.79
C GLY A 259 8.06 -37.55 -3.10
N ARG A 260 7.44 -37.88 -4.24
CA ARG A 260 7.99 -37.62 -5.57
C ARG A 260 8.11 -36.12 -5.82
N LYS A 261 9.25 -35.69 -6.35
CA LYS A 261 9.51 -34.31 -6.78
C LYS A 261 8.81 -34.06 -8.11
N ILE A 262 8.07 -32.94 -8.18
CA ILE A 262 7.34 -32.51 -9.37
C ILE A 262 7.83 -31.09 -9.74
N ARG A 263 8.32 -30.92 -10.97
CA ARG A 263 8.53 -29.60 -11.56
C ARG A 263 7.20 -29.21 -12.21
N LEU A 264 6.50 -28.22 -11.65
CA LEU A 264 5.11 -27.91 -12.04
C LEU A 264 4.98 -27.49 -13.52
N GLU A 265 5.97 -26.79 -14.05
CA GLU A 265 6.02 -26.38 -15.46
C GLU A 265 5.85 -27.60 -16.42
N THR A 266 6.42 -28.78 -16.07
CA THR A 266 6.32 -29.97 -16.92
C THR A 266 4.89 -30.53 -17.03
N LEU A 267 3.99 -30.17 -16.14
CA LEU A 267 2.60 -30.59 -16.16
C LEU A 267 1.80 -29.92 -17.29
N PHE A 268 2.25 -28.79 -17.81
CA PHE A 268 1.58 -28.14 -18.92
C PHE A 268 1.60 -28.95 -20.22
N SER A 269 2.49 -29.98 -20.37
CA SER A 269 2.48 -30.89 -21.51
C SER A 269 1.35 -31.93 -21.47
N ARG A 270 0.70 -32.13 -20.32
CA ARG A 270 -0.35 -33.13 -20.11
C ARG A 270 -1.71 -32.45 -20.31
N ALA A 271 -2.19 -32.38 -21.54
CA ALA A 271 -3.43 -31.68 -21.85
C ALA A 271 -4.66 -32.31 -21.18
N GLU A 272 -4.63 -33.64 -21.04
CA GLU A 272 -5.69 -34.47 -20.45
C GLU A 272 -5.97 -34.18 -18.97
N ASP A 273 -4.99 -33.68 -18.23
CA ASP A 273 -5.14 -33.38 -16.81
C ASP A 273 -5.86 -32.03 -16.56
N PHE A 274 -6.08 -31.22 -17.61
CA PHE A 274 -6.68 -29.91 -17.50
C PHE A 274 -8.18 -29.92 -17.80
N ALA A 275 -8.98 -29.33 -16.91
CA ALA A 275 -10.41 -29.16 -17.13
C ALA A 275 -10.73 -27.73 -17.58
N PRO A 276 -11.69 -27.52 -18.51
CA PRO A 276 -12.16 -26.20 -18.88
C PRO A 276 -12.91 -25.54 -17.72
N MET A 277 -12.66 -24.24 -17.50
CA MET A 277 -13.27 -23.46 -16.45
C MET A 277 -13.64 -22.05 -16.98
N GLN A 278 -14.85 -21.61 -16.70
CA GLN A 278 -15.27 -20.23 -16.99
C GLN A 278 -14.92 -19.32 -15.81
N VAL A 279 -14.15 -18.28 -16.06
CA VAL A 279 -13.71 -17.32 -15.04
C VAL A 279 -13.93 -15.90 -15.56
N CYS A 280 -14.50 -15.03 -14.73
CA CYS A 280 -14.59 -13.60 -15.03
C CYS A 280 -13.27 -12.92 -14.70
N ILE A 281 -12.51 -12.50 -15.71
CA ILE A 281 -11.21 -11.80 -15.59
C ILE A 281 -11.37 -10.41 -16.22
N TYR A 282 -11.10 -9.36 -15.45
CA TYR A 282 -11.22 -7.96 -15.88
C TYR A 282 -12.61 -7.57 -16.42
N GLY A 283 -13.68 -8.20 -15.92
CA GLY A 283 -15.04 -7.98 -16.37
C GLY A 283 -15.45 -8.78 -17.62
N GLU A 284 -14.54 -9.56 -18.20
CA GLU A 284 -14.79 -10.45 -19.34
C GLU A 284 -14.89 -11.90 -18.88
N LEU A 285 -15.90 -12.61 -19.35
CA LEU A 285 -16.03 -14.06 -19.14
C LEU A 285 -15.09 -14.80 -20.10
N LYS A 286 -14.09 -15.48 -19.55
CA LYS A 286 -13.11 -16.25 -20.31
C LYS A 286 -13.19 -17.74 -19.96
N THR A 287 -12.96 -18.58 -20.95
CA THR A 287 -12.78 -20.01 -20.74
C THR A 287 -11.28 -20.30 -20.72
N VAL A 288 -10.80 -20.79 -19.59
CA VAL A 288 -9.40 -21.19 -19.38
C VAL A 288 -9.33 -22.69 -19.05
N SER A 289 -8.19 -23.33 -19.31
CA SER A 289 -7.97 -24.72 -18.89
C SER A 289 -7.18 -24.73 -17.57
N VAL A 290 -7.67 -25.45 -16.58
CA VAL A 290 -7.16 -25.41 -15.20
C VAL A 290 -6.82 -26.81 -14.70
N LEU A 291 -5.66 -26.95 -14.06
CA LEU A 291 -5.27 -28.09 -13.25
C LEU A 291 -5.00 -27.62 -11.81
N CYS A 292 -5.72 -28.16 -10.83
CA CYS A 292 -5.58 -27.81 -9.43
C CYS A 292 -4.98 -28.97 -8.63
N LEU A 293 -3.89 -28.72 -7.88
CA LEU A 293 -3.15 -29.71 -7.12
C LEU A 293 -2.76 -29.17 -5.74
N ASP A 294 -3.02 -29.94 -4.69
CA ASP A 294 -2.54 -29.66 -3.35
C ASP A 294 -1.24 -30.44 -3.10
N LEU A 295 -0.11 -29.75 -3.11
CA LEU A 295 1.22 -30.34 -3.05
C LEU A 295 2.08 -29.70 -1.96
N LEU A 296 2.98 -30.48 -1.38
CA LEU A 296 3.90 -30.03 -0.36
C LEU A 296 4.96 -29.11 -0.98
N TRP A 297 5.07 -27.91 -0.44
CA TRP A 297 6.10 -26.95 -0.82
C TRP A 297 7.22 -26.88 0.23
N ARG A 298 8.42 -27.30 -0.18
CA ARG A 298 9.56 -27.48 0.70
C ARG A 298 9.93 -26.26 1.54
N PRO A 299 9.90 -25.01 1.02
CA PRO A 299 10.32 -23.83 1.78
C PRO A 299 9.54 -23.60 3.07
N ILE A 300 8.29 -24.02 3.15
CA ILE A 300 7.44 -23.86 4.35
C ILE A 300 7.07 -25.19 4.99
N GLN A 301 7.40 -26.32 4.35
CA GLN A 301 7.10 -27.69 4.78
C GLN A 301 5.60 -27.95 4.99
N GLU A 302 4.74 -27.31 4.20
CA GLU A 302 3.28 -27.46 4.20
C GLU A 302 2.75 -27.62 2.78
N ASN A 303 1.53 -28.15 2.67
CA ASN A 303 0.81 -28.17 1.41
C ASN A 303 0.38 -26.75 1.03
N LEU A 304 0.51 -26.45 -0.24
CA LEU A 304 -0.09 -25.29 -0.90
C LEU A 304 -0.97 -25.79 -2.04
N ARG A 305 -2.01 -25.04 -2.34
CA ARG A 305 -2.81 -25.23 -3.55
C ARG A 305 -2.11 -24.56 -4.72
N PHE A 306 -1.79 -25.35 -5.73
CA PHE A 306 -1.23 -24.90 -7.00
C PHE A 306 -2.32 -24.96 -8.07
N VAL A 307 -2.58 -23.83 -8.70
CA VAL A 307 -3.55 -23.70 -9.79
C VAL A 307 -2.78 -23.38 -11.05
N LEU A 308 -2.63 -24.38 -11.93
CA LEU A 308 -1.99 -24.24 -13.23
C LEU A 308 -3.05 -23.80 -14.23
N VAL A 309 -2.81 -22.71 -14.94
CA VAL A 309 -3.79 -22.09 -15.85
C VAL A 309 -3.18 -21.98 -17.25
N LYS A 310 -3.97 -22.38 -18.26
CA LYS A 310 -3.72 -22.12 -19.68
C LYS A 310 -4.80 -21.13 -20.17
N ASP A 311 -4.38 -19.95 -20.62
CA ASP A 311 -5.23 -18.92 -21.24
C ASP A 311 -4.70 -18.66 -22.66
N GLY A 312 -5.26 -19.37 -23.63
CA GLY A 312 -4.71 -19.42 -24.99
C GLY A 312 -3.29 -19.97 -25.01
N THR A 313 -2.33 -19.16 -25.43
CA THR A 313 -0.91 -19.48 -25.45
C THR A 313 -0.20 -19.19 -24.13
N ALA A 314 -0.81 -18.40 -23.25
CA ALA A 314 -0.24 -18.01 -21.97
C ALA A 314 -0.43 -19.12 -20.93
N THR A 315 0.63 -19.42 -20.18
CA THR A 315 0.60 -20.34 -19.05
C THR A 315 1.13 -19.67 -17.79
N PHE A 316 0.50 -19.95 -16.66
CA PHE A 316 0.99 -19.48 -15.36
C PHE A 316 0.52 -20.39 -14.23
N ILE A 317 1.21 -20.32 -13.11
CA ILE A 317 0.93 -21.12 -11.92
C ILE A 317 0.64 -20.18 -10.77
N LEU A 318 -0.52 -20.33 -10.13
CA LEU A 318 -0.86 -19.63 -8.89
C LEU A 318 -0.61 -20.54 -7.70
N MET A 319 -0.18 -19.94 -6.59
CA MET A 319 0.03 -20.59 -5.30
C MET A 319 -0.91 -19.99 -4.27
N CYS A 320 -1.64 -20.80 -3.53
CA CYS A 320 -2.52 -20.36 -2.45
C CYS A 320 -2.24 -21.16 -1.18
N SER A 321 -2.16 -20.48 -0.04
CA SER A 321 -2.00 -21.15 1.26
C SER A 321 -3.33 -21.56 1.91
N ASP A 322 -4.47 -21.16 1.33
CA ASP A 322 -5.79 -21.63 1.71
C ASP A 322 -6.19 -22.82 0.81
N LEU A 323 -6.18 -24.02 1.38
CA LEU A 323 -6.52 -25.23 0.65
C LEU A 323 -8.05 -25.40 0.47
N THR A 324 -8.86 -24.55 1.06
CA THR A 324 -10.33 -24.60 0.93
C THR A 324 -10.83 -23.72 -0.21
N MET A 325 -10.03 -22.73 -0.63
CA MET A 325 -10.41 -21.74 -1.64
C MET A 325 -10.51 -22.39 -3.03
N ALA A 326 -11.62 -22.16 -3.73
CA ALA A 326 -11.84 -22.69 -5.08
C ALA A 326 -10.83 -22.12 -6.10
N PRO A 327 -10.37 -22.92 -7.08
CA PRO A 327 -9.44 -22.46 -8.13
C PRO A 327 -9.95 -21.23 -8.89
N GLU A 328 -11.25 -21.20 -9.20
CA GLU A 328 -11.89 -20.05 -9.85
C GLU A 328 -11.71 -18.76 -9.05
N GLU A 329 -11.93 -18.83 -7.73
CA GLU A 329 -11.77 -17.68 -6.84
C GLU A 329 -10.32 -17.21 -6.77
N ILE A 330 -9.36 -18.16 -6.69
CA ILE A 330 -7.92 -17.84 -6.70
C ILE A 330 -7.54 -17.06 -7.97
N ILE A 331 -8.02 -17.50 -9.14
CA ILE A 331 -7.77 -16.81 -10.42
C ILE A 331 -8.39 -15.42 -10.43
N LYS A 332 -9.67 -15.29 -10.01
CA LYS A 332 -10.35 -13.99 -9.91
C LYS A 332 -9.64 -13.02 -8.99
N LEU A 333 -9.24 -13.47 -7.81
CA LEU A 333 -8.53 -12.63 -6.85
C LEU A 333 -7.17 -12.21 -7.38
N TYR A 334 -6.41 -13.12 -7.99
CA TYR A 334 -5.12 -12.78 -8.57
C TYR A 334 -5.26 -11.73 -9.69
N ALA A 335 -6.30 -11.80 -10.50
CA ALA A 335 -6.59 -10.80 -11.52
C ALA A 335 -6.83 -9.39 -10.94
N THR A 336 -7.22 -9.26 -9.66
CA THR A 336 -7.39 -7.96 -9.01
C THR A 336 -6.07 -7.30 -8.57
N ARG A 337 -4.95 -8.04 -8.61
CA ARG A 337 -3.63 -7.54 -8.16
C ARG A 337 -3.24 -6.20 -8.76
N PHE A 338 -3.51 -6.01 -10.07
CA PHE A 338 -3.15 -4.77 -10.76
C PHE A 338 -3.82 -3.51 -10.17
N LYS A 339 -4.87 -3.66 -9.35
CA LYS A 339 -5.54 -2.50 -8.71
C LYS A 339 -4.60 -1.69 -7.81
N ILE A 340 -3.58 -2.33 -7.23
CA ILE A 340 -2.58 -1.60 -6.44
C ILE A 340 -1.69 -0.72 -7.33
N GLU A 341 -1.39 -1.17 -8.56
CA GLU A 341 -0.62 -0.38 -9.54
C GLU A 341 -1.39 0.87 -9.99
N VAL A 342 -2.72 0.74 -10.15
CA VAL A 342 -3.61 1.89 -10.39
C VAL A 342 -3.55 2.87 -9.22
N THR A 343 -3.60 2.37 -7.98
CA THR A 343 -3.45 3.20 -6.77
C THR A 343 -2.07 3.88 -6.74
N PHE A 344 -1.00 3.20 -7.13
CA PHE A 344 0.34 3.81 -7.25
C PHE A 344 0.37 4.94 -8.27
N LYS A 345 -0.31 4.76 -9.41
CA LYS A 345 -0.47 5.81 -10.42
C LYS A 345 -1.20 7.03 -9.84
N MET A 346 -2.29 6.82 -9.11
CA MET A 346 -3.04 7.90 -8.45
C MET A 346 -2.17 8.61 -7.41
N LEU A 347 -1.52 7.86 -6.51
CA LEU A 347 -0.64 8.39 -5.49
C LEU A 347 0.52 9.21 -6.09
N LYS A 348 1.12 8.74 -7.18
CA LYS A 348 2.27 9.37 -7.83
C LYS A 348 1.89 10.60 -8.65
N HIS A 349 0.87 10.47 -9.51
CA HIS A 349 0.58 11.47 -10.55
C HIS A 349 -0.59 12.41 -10.21
N ILE A 350 -1.60 11.94 -9.47
CA ILE A 350 -2.78 12.74 -9.17
C ILE A 350 -2.65 13.44 -7.82
N ILE A 351 -2.15 12.73 -6.81
CA ILE A 351 -1.96 13.26 -5.45
C ILE A 351 -0.55 13.86 -5.26
N GLY A 352 0.45 13.35 -5.98
CA GLY A 352 1.85 13.74 -5.81
C GLY A 352 2.43 13.36 -4.45
N GLY A 353 1.92 12.27 -3.86
CA GLY A 353 2.29 11.79 -2.52
C GLY A 353 3.73 11.30 -2.39
N LEU A 354 4.44 11.19 -3.51
CA LEU A 354 5.84 10.78 -3.53
C LEU A 354 6.79 11.96 -3.81
N ARG A 355 6.31 13.20 -3.80
CA ARG A 355 7.08 14.43 -4.02
C ARG A 355 7.52 15.10 -2.71
N TYR A 356 7.97 14.29 -1.74
CA TYR A 356 8.55 14.78 -0.48
C TYR A 356 10.02 15.17 -0.65
N HIS A 357 10.47 16.07 0.24
CA HIS A 357 11.84 16.56 0.32
C HIS A 357 12.21 16.73 1.80
N PHE A 358 12.47 15.58 2.48
CA PHE A 358 12.96 15.59 3.86
C PHE A 358 14.38 15.05 3.89
N TRP A 359 15.32 15.88 4.28
CA TRP A 359 16.72 15.53 4.40
C TRP A 359 17.29 15.95 5.74
N THR A 360 18.48 15.44 6.05
CA THR A 360 19.24 15.81 7.25
C THR A 360 20.73 15.77 6.96
N THR A 361 21.47 16.75 7.46
CA THR A 361 22.94 16.78 7.35
C THR A 361 23.61 15.66 8.16
N ALA A 362 22.89 15.03 9.08
CA ALA A 362 23.36 13.85 9.81
C ALA A 362 23.48 12.61 8.91
N TRP A 363 22.74 12.55 7.78
CA TRP A 363 22.88 11.54 6.76
C TRP A 363 23.82 12.07 5.69
N ARG A 364 25.10 11.77 5.81
CA ARG A 364 26.08 12.06 4.76
C ARG A 364 26.70 10.76 4.30
N ASP A 365 26.67 10.53 3.01
CA ASP A 365 27.53 9.54 2.38
C ASP A 365 28.91 10.17 2.16
N PRO A 366 29.95 9.75 2.87
CA PRO A 366 31.28 10.35 2.73
C PRO A 366 31.93 10.06 1.36
N LYS A 367 31.38 9.14 0.56
CA LYS A 367 31.98 8.68 -0.72
C LYS A 367 30.95 8.46 -1.86
N GLY A 368 29.76 9.06 -1.80
CA GLY A 368 28.70 8.84 -2.80
C GLY A 368 28.12 7.42 -2.78
N LYS A 369 28.30 6.66 -1.69
CA LYS A 369 27.70 5.33 -1.48
C LYS A 369 26.51 5.45 -0.54
N SER A 370 25.42 4.72 -0.85
CA SER A 370 24.29 4.62 0.07
C SER A 370 24.73 4.04 1.39
N LEU A 371 24.44 4.74 2.50
CA LEU A 371 24.61 4.19 3.84
C LEU A 371 23.52 3.13 4.07
N ALA A 372 23.90 1.95 4.51
CA ALA A 372 22.96 0.97 5.02
C ALA A 372 22.60 1.29 6.48
N VAL A 373 21.41 0.93 6.93
CA VAL A 373 20.93 1.27 8.27
C VAL A 373 21.76 0.62 9.37
N ASP A 374 22.37 -0.54 9.10
CA ASP A 374 23.31 -1.22 10.01
C ASP A 374 24.61 -0.43 10.27
N GLN A 375 25.03 0.41 9.33
CA GLN A 375 26.19 1.30 9.49
C GLN A 375 25.93 2.48 10.44
N LEU A 376 24.70 2.65 10.90
CA LEU A 376 24.31 3.71 11.85
C LEU A 376 24.60 3.33 13.32
N SER A 377 25.00 2.08 13.60
CA SER A 377 25.25 1.61 14.97
C SER A 377 26.25 2.49 15.74
N ASP A 378 27.28 2.97 15.04
CA ASP A 378 28.39 3.70 15.62
C ASP A 378 28.23 5.23 15.63
N MET A 379 27.07 5.72 15.14
CA MET A 379 26.78 7.16 15.10
C MET A 379 26.35 7.70 16.46
N LEU A 380 26.59 9.00 16.69
CA LEU A 380 26.11 9.73 17.86
C LEU A 380 24.57 9.69 17.94
N ASP A 381 24.02 9.56 19.14
CA ASP A 381 22.55 9.48 19.36
C ASP A 381 21.79 10.68 18.82
N ARG A 382 22.39 11.87 18.84
CA ARG A 382 21.80 13.07 18.21
C ARG A 382 21.62 12.87 16.70
N SER A 383 22.62 12.31 16.02
CA SER A 383 22.56 12.03 14.58
C SER A 383 21.50 10.97 14.26
N LYS A 384 21.45 9.90 15.07
CA LYS A 384 20.42 8.85 14.94
C LYS A 384 19.01 9.42 15.06
N ARG A 385 18.78 10.35 16.02
CA ARG A 385 17.48 11.03 16.17
C ARG A 385 17.12 11.87 14.95
N LEU A 386 18.03 12.69 14.44
CA LEU A 386 17.78 13.52 13.25
C LEU A 386 17.46 12.67 12.00
N ILE A 387 18.12 11.51 11.87
CA ILE A 387 17.86 10.55 10.81
C ILE A 387 16.46 9.93 10.99
N ALA A 388 16.14 9.47 12.20
CA ALA A 388 14.83 8.90 12.53
C ALA A 388 13.68 9.91 12.27
N ASP A 389 13.85 11.18 12.68
CA ASP A 389 12.87 12.24 12.45
C ASP A 389 12.64 12.50 10.95
N ALA A 390 13.71 12.47 10.15
CA ALA A 390 13.59 12.63 8.70
C ALA A 390 12.89 11.42 8.04
N MET A 391 13.21 10.19 8.47
CA MET A 391 12.53 8.96 7.99
C MET A 391 11.05 8.96 8.41
N ASN A 392 10.73 9.30 9.64
CA ASN A 392 9.35 9.42 10.12
C ASN A 392 8.56 10.47 9.31
N ALA A 393 9.20 11.60 8.96
CA ALA A 393 8.57 12.62 8.14
C ALA A 393 8.28 12.13 6.72
N ILE A 394 9.17 11.33 6.12
CA ILE A 394 8.96 10.71 4.81
C ILE A 394 7.77 9.75 4.88
N GLU A 395 7.75 8.85 5.86
CA GLU A 395 6.68 7.86 6.02
C GLU A 395 5.34 8.53 6.34
N ALA A 396 5.31 9.56 7.20
CA ALA A 396 4.12 10.34 7.51
C ALA A 396 3.57 11.08 6.28
N PHE A 397 4.44 11.69 5.46
CA PHE A 397 4.04 12.38 4.25
C PHE A 397 3.39 11.42 3.24
N VAL A 398 4.04 10.27 2.98
CA VAL A 398 3.51 9.24 2.09
C VAL A 398 2.22 8.66 2.64
N GLY A 399 2.16 8.36 3.93
CA GLY A 399 0.98 7.80 4.57
C GLY A 399 -0.22 8.75 4.59
N ILE A 400 -0.02 10.07 4.84
CA ILE A 400 -1.11 11.05 4.74
C ILE A 400 -1.59 11.19 3.29
N ALA A 401 -0.68 11.13 2.31
CA ALA A 401 -1.05 11.13 0.90
C ALA A 401 -1.84 9.86 0.50
N MET A 402 -1.51 8.71 1.09
CA MET A 402 -2.30 7.47 0.93
C MET A 402 -3.71 7.64 1.52
N ILE A 403 -3.83 8.20 2.72
CA ILE A 403 -5.15 8.49 3.31
C ILE A 403 -5.94 9.43 2.40
N ALA A 404 -5.32 10.48 1.86
CA ALA A 404 -5.97 11.38 0.90
C ALA A 404 -6.45 10.64 -0.36
N THR A 405 -5.63 9.72 -0.92
CA THR A 405 -6.02 8.88 -2.06
C THR A 405 -7.21 7.98 -1.70
N GLY A 406 -7.15 7.28 -0.58
CA GLY A 406 -8.22 6.40 -0.13
C GLY A 406 -9.52 7.14 0.18
N LEU A 407 -9.45 8.36 0.73
CA LEU A 407 -10.62 9.21 0.93
C LEU A 407 -11.31 9.57 -0.40
N LEU A 408 -10.54 9.84 -1.46
CA LEU A 408 -11.12 10.06 -2.80
C LEU A 408 -11.81 8.79 -3.32
N GLN A 409 -11.21 7.62 -3.12
CA GLN A 409 -11.77 6.33 -3.50
C GLN A 409 -13.07 6.02 -2.75
N MET A 410 -13.08 6.27 -1.42
CA MET A 410 -14.30 6.11 -0.60
C MET A 410 -15.42 7.05 -1.07
N LEU A 411 -15.11 8.32 -1.30
CA LEU A 411 -16.09 9.28 -1.80
C LEU A 411 -16.62 8.88 -3.18
N ALA A 412 -15.77 8.32 -4.06
CA ALA A 412 -16.19 7.80 -5.36
C ALA A 412 -17.22 6.67 -5.24
N LEU A 413 -17.01 5.76 -4.27
CA LEU A 413 -17.93 4.63 -4.01
C LEU A 413 -19.25 5.09 -3.37
N GLU A 414 -19.17 5.99 -2.38
CA GLU A 414 -20.32 6.38 -1.56
C GLU A 414 -21.21 7.45 -2.23
N HIS A 415 -20.66 8.24 -3.14
CA HIS A 415 -21.33 9.44 -3.69
C HIS A 415 -21.24 9.57 -5.21
N ALA A 416 -21.24 8.44 -5.93
CA ALA A 416 -21.03 8.38 -7.38
C ALA A 416 -21.95 9.31 -8.19
N GLU A 417 -23.25 9.26 -7.94
CA GLU A 417 -24.25 10.09 -8.63
C GLU A 417 -24.04 11.59 -8.38
N LYS A 418 -23.79 11.97 -7.12
CA LYS A 418 -23.54 13.35 -6.74
C LYS A 418 -22.26 13.88 -7.38
N ILE A 419 -21.21 13.08 -7.46
CA ILE A 419 -19.96 13.48 -8.11
C ILE A 419 -20.19 13.69 -9.60
N ARG A 420 -20.92 12.80 -10.27
CA ARG A 420 -21.28 12.95 -11.70
C ARG A 420 -22.11 14.21 -11.95
N SER A 421 -23.10 14.51 -11.12
CA SER A 421 -23.92 15.71 -11.26
C SER A 421 -23.14 17.02 -11.08
N LEU A 422 -22.08 17.00 -10.26
CA LEU A 422 -21.21 18.16 -10.00
C LEU A 422 -20.06 18.29 -11.01
N HIS A 423 -19.69 17.20 -11.69
CA HIS A 423 -18.58 17.18 -12.63
C HIS A 423 -19.07 17.60 -14.03
N ARG A 424 -18.85 18.85 -14.41
CA ARG A 424 -19.37 19.46 -15.66
C ARG A 424 -18.30 19.58 -16.75
N TRP A 425 -17.60 18.49 -17.07
CA TRP A 425 -16.64 18.49 -18.19
C TRP A 425 -17.26 17.90 -19.45
N TRP A 426 -17.45 18.70 -20.44
CA TRP A 426 -18.15 18.40 -21.69
C TRP A 426 -17.41 17.39 -22.60
N MET A 427 -16.09 17.20 -22.42
CA MET A 427 -15.29 16.31 -23.27
C MET A 427 -15.10 14.88 -22.72
N ARG A 428 -15.73 14.50 -21.60
CA ARG A 428 -15.57 13.15 -21.06
C ARG A 428 -16.83 12.31 -21.21
N THR A 429 -16.68 11.18 -21.93
CA THR A 429 -17.63 10.07 -21.87
C THR A 429 -17.35 9.26 -20.61
N TYR A 430 -18.35 9.05 -19.78
CA TYR A 430 -18.22 8.22 -18.57
C TYR A 430 -18.38 6.75 -18.95
N SER A 431 -17.30 5.98 -18.85
CA SER A 431 -17.30 4.54 -19.16
C SER A 431 -17.72 3.66 -17.99
N SER A 432 -17.94 4.23 -16.80
CA SER A 432 -18.25 3.47 -15.58
C SER A 432 -19.18 4.28 -14.68
N GLU A 433 -20.09 3.58 -13.99
CA GLU A 433 -21.02 4.19 -13.04
C GLU A 433 -20.27 4.81 -11.83
N ILE A 434 -19.17 4.25 -11.40
CA ILE A 434 -18.37 4.76 -10.30
C ILE A 434 -17.29 5.70 -10.86
N PRO A 435 -17.23 6.98 -10.40
CA PRO A 435 -16.26 7.96 -10.87
C PRO A 435 -14.82 7.59 -10.48
N SER A 436 -13.85 8.15 -11.21
CA SER A 436 -12.43 8.02 -10.84
C SER A 436 -12.07 8.96 -9.69
N GLU A 437 -10.95 8.68 -9.00
CA GLU A 437 -10.39 9.55 -7.97
C GLU A 437 -10.08 10.96 -8.50
N GLU A 438 -9.67 11.06 -9.76
CA GLU A 438 -9.41 12.32 -10.44
C GLU A 438 -10.68 13.17 -10.59
N MET A 439 -11.83 12.53 -10.93
CA MET A 439 -13.11 13.23 -10.97
C MET A 439 -13.52 13.76 -9.60
N VAL A 440 -13.38 12.95 -8.54
CA VAL A 440 -13.67 13.37 -7.16
C VAL A 440 -12.79 14.54 -6.77
N LYS A 441 -11.48 14.44 -7.05
CA LYS A 441 -10.51 15.52 -6.81
C LYS A 441 -10.92 16.81 -7.52
N THR A 442 -11.27 16.73 -8.83
CA THR A 442 -11.68 17.89 -9.62
C THR A 442 -12.93 18.56 -9.05
N VAL A 443 -13.93 17.80 -8.63
CA VAL A 443 -15.13 18.34 -7.97
C VAL A 443 -14.78 19.05 -6.65
N ILE A 444 -13.92 18.45 -5.81
CA ILE A 444 -13.48 19.08 -4.56
C ILE A 444 -12.68 20.35 -4.83
N GLN A 445 -11.80 20.36 -5.83
CA GLN A 445 -11.04 21.53 -6.24
C GLN A 445 -11.97 22.65 -6.69
N HIS A 446 -12.97 22.34 -7.55
CA HIS A 446 -13.94 23.30 -7.98
C HIS A 446 -14.74 23.91 -6.81
N GLU A 447 -15.23 23.10 -5.87
CA GLU A 447 -15.91 23.59 -4.68
C GLU A 447 -14.98 24.45 -3.80
N PHE A 448 -13.70 24.07 -3.67
CA PHE A 448 -12.73 24.80 -2.87
C PHE A 448 -12.39 26.17 -3.47
N TYR A 449 -12.16 26.25 -4.78
CA TYR A 449 -11.72 27.51 -5.40
C TYR A 449 -12.87 28.46 -5.70
N HIS A 450 -14.06 27.95 -6.05
CA HIS A 450 -15.17 28.78 -6.51
C HIS A 450 -16.30 28.91 -5.48
N ASN A 451 -16.47 27.92 -4.59
CA ASN A 451 -17.65 27.86 -3.74
C ASN A 451 -17.32 27.65 -2.25
N PHE A 452 -16.05 27.84 -1.80
CA PHE A 452 -15.62 27.47 -0.45
C PHE A 452 -16.43 28.16 0.66
N ARG A 453 -16.90 29.38 0.45
CA ARG A 453 -17.74 30.13 1.42
C ARG A 453 -19.08 29.44 1.72
N ARG A 454 -19.59 28.60 0.83
CA ARG A 454 -20.81 27.79 1.09
C ARG A 454 -20.63 26.79 2.22
N PHE A 455 -19.40 26.46 2.55
CA PHE A 455 -19.03 25.49 3.59
C PHE A 455 -18.62 26.16 4.92
N LYS A 456 -18.99 27.44 5.17
CA LYS A 456 -18.61 28.22 6.38
C LYS A 456 -18.98 27.54 7.71
N HIS A 457 -19.95 26.66 7.71
CA HIS A 457 -20.40 25.88 8.85
C HIS A 457 -19.52 24.66 9.16
N THR A 458 -18.66 24.24 8.23
CA THR A 458 -17.82 23.04 8.37
C THR A 458 -16.53 23.31 9.14
N ALA A 459 -16.01 22.26 9.81
CA ALA A 459 -14.72 22.33 10.50
C ALA A 459 -13.56 22.62 9.53
N ILE A 460 -13.56 22.03 8.34
CA ILE A 460 -12.55 22.29 7.29
C ILE A 460 -12.47 23.78 6.99
N TYR A 461 -13.60 24.43 6.74
CA TYR A 461 -13.61 25.86 6.43
C TYR A 461 -12.99 26.67 7.57
N ARG A 462 -13.41 26.43 8.83
CA ARG A 462 -12.90 27.14 10.00
C ARG A 462 -11.39 26.94 10.17
N ILE A 463 -10.90 25.72 10.03
CA ILE A 463 -9.47 25.39 10.14
C ILE A 463 -8.66 26.15 9.08
N ILE A 464 -9.08 26.09 7.82
CA ILE A 464 -8.36 26.76 6.73
C ILE A 464 -8.40 28.28 6.89
N GLN A 465 -9.55 28.86 7.25
CA GLN A 465 -9.64 30.31 7.49
C GLN A 465 -8.76 30.77 8.65
N ALA A 466 -8.68 30.01 9.74
CA ALA A 466 -7.79 30.32 10.86
C ALA A 466 -6.31 30.35 10.43
N LYS A 467 -5.90 29.50 9.47
CA LYS A 467 -4.53 29.46 8.93
C LYS A 467 -4.28 30.55 7.87
N ARG A 468 -5.33 31.09 7.24
CA ARG A 468 -5.26 32.21 6.30
C ARG A 468 -5.22 33.58 6.99
N ARG A 469 -5.81 33.75 8.19
CA ARG A 469 -5.93 35.00 8.87
C ARG A 469 -4.58 35.57 9.28
N GLN A 470 -4.28 36.65 8.68
CA GLN A 470 -3.54 37.91 8.85
C GLN A 470 -2.97 38.35 7.49
N GLN A 471 -3.86 38.72 6.55
CA GLN A 471 -3.55 39.88 5.72
C GLN A 471 -4.22 41.03 6.45
N ALA A 472 -3.42 41.92 6.98
CA ALA A 472 -3.88 43.19 7.56
C ALA A 472 -4.67 43.98 6.49
N PRO A 473 -5.59 44.85 6.90
CA PRO A 473 -6.33 45.74 6.00
C PRO A 473 -5.48 46.67 5.12
N GLU A 474 -4.19 46.76 5.41
CA GLU A 474 -3.25 47.74 4.82
C GLU A 474 -2.99 47.61 3.30
N LEU A 475 -3.38 46.51 2.65
CA LEU A 475 -3.19 46.35 1.17
C LEU A 475 -4.45 46.70 0.37
N MET A 476 -5.58 47.01 1.00
CA MET A 476 -6.77 47.45 0.27
C MET A 476 -6.86 49.00 0.17
N GLU A 477 -6.15 49.75 1.00
CA GLU A 477 -6.11 51.20 0.91
C GLU A 477 -5.06 51.75 -0.07
N MET A 478 -4.14 50.91 -0.56
CA MET A 478 -3.17 51.33 -1.61
C MET A 478 -3.62 51.04 -3.03
N ALA A 479 -4.83 50.52 -3.26
CA ALA A 479 -5.41 50.23 -4.57
C ALA A 479 -6.75 50.91 -4.83
N ALA A 480 -7.09 51.94 -4.05
CA ALA A 480 -8.24 52.83 -4.27
C ALA A 480 -7.82 54.19 -4.85
#